data_8550968d91cb32530518bdd934bfd367
#
_entry.id   8550968d91cb32530518bdd934bfd367
#
_cell.length_a   1.000
_cell.length_b   1.000
_cell.length_c   1.000
_cell.angle_alpha   90.00
_cell.angle_beta   90.00
_cell.angle_gamma   90.00
#
_symmetry.space_group_name_H-M   'P 1'
#
loop_
_entity.id
_entity.type
_entity.pdbx_description
1 polymer ?
#
loop_
_entity_poly.entity_id
_entity_poly.type
_entity_poly.pdbx_seq_one_letter_code
_entity_poly.pdbx_strand_id
1 'polypeptide(L)'
;MKKRISVDILMIVTIILEFVSLPILIHEVLGIGLIFLILAHLKLNEKYFKAITKGKYTIKRTINLIINIGLLISLLITIITGIFTSQKSLKSIKIGNSKMSDIHKSSSIISLIFLVLHLFTTHKKLIRGLKKLN
;
A
#
# COMPACT_ATOMS: atom_id res chain seq x y z
N MET A 1 -19.07 -6.64 0.04
CA MET A 1 -18.11 -7.33 -0.83
C MET A 1 -17.69 -6.44 -2.00
N LYS A 2 -18.60 -5.84 -2.78
CA LYS A 2 -18.30 -4.92 -3.89
C LYS A 2 -17.36 -3.77 -3.48
N LYS A 3 -17.65 -3.06 -2.39
CA LYS A 3 -16.81 -1.95 -1.87
C LYS A 3 -15.35 -2.35 -1.63
N ARG A 4 -15.11 -3.55 -1.07
CA ARG A 4 -13.75 -4.04 -0.81
C ARG A 4 -12.96 -4.20 -2.11
N ILE A 5 -13.54 -4.87 -3.10
CA ILE A 5 -12.90 -5.14 -4.38
C ILE A 5 -12.61 -3.83 -5.12
N SER A 6 -13.56 -2.87 -5.10
CA SER A 6 -13.34 -1.56 -5.71
C SER A 6 -12.16 -0.82 -5.06
N VAL A 7 -12.04 -0.85 -3.73
CA VAL A 7 -10.89 -0.26 -3.02
C VAL A 7 -9.59 -0.98 -3.36
N ASP A 8 -9.60 -2.32 -3.40
CA ASP A 8 -8.41 -3.11 -3.74
C ASP A 8 -7.90 -2.80 -5.16
N ILE A 9 -8.81 -2.72 -6.15
CA ILE A 9 -8.47 -2.37 -7.54
C ILE A 9 -7.94 -0.93 -7.60
N LEU A 10 -8.62 0.01 -6.97
CA LEU A 10 -8.22 1.42 -6.99
C LEU A 10 -6.85 1.60 -6.35
N MET A 11 -6.55 0.90 -5.25
CA MET A 11 -5.21 0.90 -4.64
C MET A 11 -4.15 0.37 -5.61
N ILE A 12 -4.40 -0.77 -6.26
CA ILE A 12 -3.44 -1.36 -7.22
C ILE A 12 -3.15 -0.36 -8.34
N VAL A 13 -4.19 0.22 -8.94
CA VAL A 13 -4.05 1.22 -10.01
C VAL A 13 -3.27 2.44 -9.52
N THR A 14 -3.61 2.98 -8.36
CA THR A 14 -2.93 4.15 -7.79
C THR A 14 -1.46 3.85 -7.54
N ILE A 15 -1.13 2.70 -6.94
CA ILE A 15 0.27 2.33 -6.69
C ILE A 15 1.05 2.16 -8.00
N ILE A 16 0.46 1.55 -9.03
CA ILE A 16 1.11 1.43 -10.34
C ILE A 16 1.39 2.81 -10.94
N LEU A 17 0.44 3.73 -10.83
CA LEU A 17 0.60 5.10 -11.32
C LEU A 17 1.72 5.86 -10.59
N GLU A 18 1.96 5.58 -9.31
CA GLU A 18 3.08 6.17 -8.54
C GLU A 18 4.47 5.82 -9.12
N PHE A 19 4.59 4.69 -9.83
CA PHE A 19 5.83 4.27 -10.49
C PHE A 19 5.95 4.74 -11.94
N VAL A 20 4.91 5.34 -12.49
CA VAL A 20 4.97 5.99 -13.80
C VAL A 20 5.60 7.36 -13.64
N SER A 21 6.38 7.81 -14.64
CA SER A 21 6.99 9.15 -14.64
C SER A 21 5.93 10.25 -14.80
N LEU A 22 5.26 10.59 -13.70
CA LEU A 22 4.22 11.61 -13.63
C LEU A 22 4.79 12.96 -13.17
N PRO A 23 4.14 14.09 -13.53
CA PRO A 23 4.47 15.39 -12.92
C PRO A 23 4.41 15.32 -11.40
N ILE A 24 5.35 15.98 -10.73
CA ILE A 24 5.52 15.96 -9.26
C ILE A 24 4.20 16.23 -8.53
N LEU A 25 3.40 17.18 -8.98
CA LEU A 25 2.12 17.50 -8.36
C LEU A 25 1.14 16.32 -8.39
N ILE A 26 1.07 15.61 -9.51
CA ILE A 26 0.18 14.46 -9.68
C ILE A 26 0.63 13.31 -8.77
N HIS A 27 1.94 13.01 -8.74
CA HIS A 27 2.52 12.03 -7.84
C HIS A 27 2.18 12.33 -6.37
N GLU A 28 2.38 13.57 -5.92
CA GLU A 28 2.06 13.97 -4.54
C GLU A 28 0.56 13.85 -4.21
N VAL A 29 -0.33 14.24 -5.13
CA VAL A 29 -1.79 14.14 -4.95
C VAL A 29 -2.24 12.67 -4.90
N LEU A 30 -1.70 11.83 -5.77
CA LEU A 30 -1.97 10.39 -5.75
C LEU A 30 -1.46 9.74 -4.46
N GLY A 31 -0.27 10.12 -3.99
CA GLY A 31 0.28 9.65 -2.72
C GLY A 31 -0.59 10.01 -1.52
N ILE A 32 -1.14 11.24 -1.48
CA ILE A 32 -2.12 11.63 -0.46
C ILE A 32 -3.40 10.78 -0.58
N GLY A 33 -3.91 10.61 -1.80
CA GLY A 33 -5.07 9.76 -2.07
C GLY A 33 -4.87 8.31 -1.62
N LEU A 34 -3.66 7.79 -1.81
CA LEU A 34 -3.28 6.43 -1.39
C LEU A 34 -3.40 6.25 0.13
N ILE A 35 -3.14 7.28 0.95
CA ILE A 35 -3.32 7.20 2.40
C ILE A 35 -4.78 6.86 2.74
N PHE A 36 -5.74 7.56 2.13
CA PHE A 36 -7.16 7.30 2.37
C PHE A 36 -7.58 5.92 1.87
N LEU A 37 -7.03 5.46 0.74
CA LEU A 37 -7.30 4.12 0.22
C LEU A 37 -6.75 3.03 1.13
N ILE A 38 -5.54 3.20 1.69
CA ILE A 38 -4.95 2.27 2.66
C ILE A 38 -5.84 2.20 3.92
N LEU A 39 -6.26 3.33 4.47
CA LEU A 39 -7.14 3.36 5.63
C LEU A 39 -8.48 2.66 5.36
N ALA A 40 -9.08 2.89 4.19
CA ALA A 40 -10.29 2.20 3.77
C ALA A 40 -10.07 0.69 3.62
N HIS A 41 -8.94 0.27 3.00
CA HIS A 41 -8.57 -1.14 2.86
C HIS A 41 -8.41 -1.83 4.21
N LEU A 42 -7.68 -1.20 5.15
CA LEU A 42 -7.49 -1.73 6.50
C LEU A 42 -8.83 -1.89 7.23
N LYS A 43 -9.70 -0.86 7.18
CA LYS A 43 -11.04 -0.89 7.78
C LYS A 43 -11.91 -2.01 7.19
N LEU A 44 -11.94 -2.14 5.87
CA LEU A 44 -12.70 -3.20 5.19
C LEU A 44 -12.16 -4.60 5.47
N ASN A 45 -10.92 -4.73 5.90
CA ASN A 45 -10.27 -5.98 6.27
C ASN A 45 -10.06 -6.15 7.78
N GLU A 46 -10.76 -5.39 8.63
CA GLU A 46 -10.61 -5.43 10.11
C GLU A 46 -10.76 -6.84 10.71
N LYS A 47 -11.59 -7.69 10.10
CA LYS A 47 -11.76 -9.09 10.53
C LYS A 47 -10.46 -9.90 10.44
N TYR A 48 -9.61 -9.58 9.45
CA TYR A 48 -8.29 -10.19 9.33
C TYR A 48 -7.40 -9.83 10.53
N PHE A 49 -7.38 -8.54 10.92
CA PHE A 49 -6.58 -8.08 12.06
C PHE A 49 -7.07 -8.70 13.37
N LYS A 50 -8.38 -8.78 13.58
CA LYS A 50 -8.98 -9.45 14.75
C LYS A 50 -8.68 -10.96 14.80
N ALA A 51 -8.37 -11.56 13.66
CA ALA A 51 -8.05 -12.98 13.57
C ALA A 51 -6.53 -13.27 13.71
N ILE A 52 -5.66 -12.26 13.60
CA ILE A 52 -4.20 -12.45 13.68
C ILE A 52 -3.80 -13.15 14.97
N THR A 53 -4.35 -12.72 16.10
CA THR A 53 -4.02 -13.25 17.43
C THR A 53 -4.72 -14.55 17.79
N LYS A 54 -5.61 -15.06 16.91
CA LYS A 54 -6.47 -16.23 17.19
C LYS A 54 -6.09 -17.43 16.34
N GLY A 55 -6.16 -18.62 16.94
CA GLY A 55 -5.99 -19.91 16.26
C GLY A 55 -4.54 -20.31 16.03
N LYS A 56 -4.36 -21.51 15.44
CA LYS A 56 -3.03 -22.10 15.19
C LYS A 56 -2.34 -21.43 13.97
N TYR A 57 -1.04 -21.19 14.08
CA TYR A 57 -0.22 -20.70 12.98
C TYR A 57 0.29 -21.85 12.13
N THR A 58 -0.04 -21.79 10.84
CA THR A 58 0.54 -22.66 9.82
C THR A 58 1.63 -21.88 9.08
N ILE A 59 2.58 -22.57 8.45
CA ILE A 59 3.66 -21.95 7.64
C ILE A 59 3.08 -20.93 6.64
N LYS A 60 2.03 -21.32 5.92
CA LYS A 60 1.36 -20.44 4.94
C LYS A 60 0.78 -19.17 5.59
N ARG A 61 0.19 -19.31 6.77
CA ARG A 61 -0.39 -18.19 7.52
C ARG A 61 0.71 -17.24 8.00
N THR A 62 1.82 -17.79 8.49
CA THR A 62 2.98 -17.01 8.94
C THR A 62 3.61 -16.23 7.79
N ILE A 63 3.83 -16.87 6.63
CA ILE A 63 4.36 -16.20 5.44
C ILE A 63 3.44 -15.04 5.02
N ASN A 64 2.12 -15.27 4.94
CA ASN A 64 1.17 -14.22 4.58
C ASN A 64 1.20 -13.06 5.58
N LEU A 65 1.37 -13.34 6.87
CA LEU A 65 1.46 -12.32 7.91
C LEU A 65 2.73 -11.48 7.74
N ILE A 66 3.89 -12.11 7.51
CA ILE A 66 5.17 -11.43 7.27
C ILE A 66 5.06 -10.51 6.05
N ILE A 67 4.49 -11.01 4.94
CA ILE A 67 4.30 -10.22 3.71
C ILE A 67 3.40 -9.01 3.98
N ASN A 68 2.29 -9.18 4.69
CA ASN A 68 1.35 -8.10 4.97
C ASN A 68 1.95 -7.04 5.91
N ILE A 69 2.70 -7.46 6.94
CA ILE A 69 3.38 -6.54 7.85
C ILE A 69 4.50 -5.81 7.11
N GLY A 70 5.32 -6.52 6.33
CA GLY A 70 6.39 -5.93 5.54
C GLY A 70 5.87 -4.89 4.55
N LEU A 71 4.76 -5.19 3.85
CA LEU A 71 4.09 -4.25 2.97
C LEU A 71 3.60 -3.00 3.72
N LEU A 72 2.93 -3.19 4.86
CA LEU A 72 2.42 -2.07 5.65
C LEU A 72 3.54 -1.16 6.14
N ILE A 73 4.61 -1.73 6.71
CA ILE A 73 5.75 -0.97 7.23
C ILE A 73 6.45 -0.21 6.10
N SER A 74 6.76 -0.89 4.98
CA SER A 74 7.46 -0.25 3.86
C SER A 74 6.62 0.87 3.23
N LEU A 75 5.30 0.70 3.09
CA LEU A 75 4.39 1.75 2.62
C LEU A 75 4.34 2.93 3.59
N LEU A 76 4.28 2.69 4.90
CA LEU A 76 4.30 3.78 5.89
C LEU A 76 5.60 4.59 5.80
N ILE A 77 6.75 3.95 5.68
CA ILE A 77 8.04 4.64 5.50
C ILE A 77 8.02 5.46 4.20
N THR A 78 7.53 4.87 3.11
CA THR A 78 7.45 5.55 1.81
C THR A 78 6.56 6.79 1.88
N ILE A 79 5.39 6.70 2.51
CA ILE A 79 4.45 7.81 2.67
C ILE A 79 5.06 8.91 3.54
N ILE A 80 5.61 8.57 4.70
CA ILE A 80 6.21 9.53 5.64
C ILE A 80 7.37 10.27 4.98
N THR A 81 8.27 9.55 4.33
CA THR A 81 9.41 10.16 3.63
C THR A 81 8.97 10.95 2.41
N GLY A 82 7.91 10.55 1.70
CA GLY A 82 7.29 11.30 0.61
C GLY A 82 6.73 12.64 1.09
N ILE A 83 6.03 12.68 2.22
CA ILE A 83 5.53 13.92 2.83
C ILE A 83 6.70 14.88 3.15
N PHE A 84 7.77 14.38 3.75
CA PHE A 84 8.92 15.21 4.13
C PHE A 84 9.74 15.70 2.91
N THR A 85 9.67 15.00 1.78
CA THR A 85 10.35 15.41 0.55
C THR A 85 9.46 16.14 -0.44
N SER A 86 8.18 16.37 -0.12
CA SER A 86 7.20 17.04 -0.97
C SER A 86 7.70 18.41 -1.44
N GLN A 87 7.53 18.68 -2.74
CA GLN A 87 8.01 19.90 -3.38
C GLN A 87 6.88 20.85 -3.79
N LYS A 88 5.66 20.37 -3.88
CA LYS A 88 4.49 21.12 -4.37
C LYS A 88 3.37 21.17 -3.33
N SER A 89 2.67 20.06 -3.11
CA SER A 89 1.44 20.03 -2.32
C SER A 89 1.67 20.28 -0.82
N LEU A 90 2.77 19.78 -0.27
CA LEU A 90 3.11 19.85 1.16
C LEU A 90 4.44 20.56 1.40
N LYS A 91 4.81 21.50 0.53
CA LYS A 91 6.09 22.22 0.59
C LYS A 91 6.37 22.87 1.95
N SER A 92 5.34 23.30 2.65
CA SER A 92 5.45 23.91 4.00
C SER A 92 5.91 22.90 5.08
N ILE A 93 5.76 21.60 4.83
CA ILE A 93 6.13 20.52 5.76
C ILE A 93 7.50 19.93 5.40
N LYS A 94 8.11 20.39 4.31
CA LYS A 94 9.40 19.86 3.84
C LYS A 94 10.50 20.06 4.90
N ILE A 95 10.93 18.95 5.50
CA ILE A 95 12.07 18.91 6.45
C ILE A 95 13.23 18.09 5.83
N GLY A 96 12.94 17.39 4.71
CA GLY A 96 13.82 16.40 4.13
C GLY A 96 15.02 16.98 3.37
N ASN A 97 16.11 16.23 3.37
CA ASN A 97 17.31 16.43 2.57
C ASN A 97 17.45 15.30 1.53
N SER A 98 18.59 15.24 0.82
CA SER A 98 18.88 14.18 -0.15
C SER A 98 18.74 12.77 0.43
N LYS A 99 19.17 12.54 1.67
CA LYS A 99 19.04 11.24 2.35
C LYS A 99 17.58 10.80 2.49
N MET A 100 16.67 11.73 2.78
CA MET A 100 15.24 11.43 2.90
C MET A 100 14.64 11.01 1.54
N SER A 101 15.07 11.65 0.45
CA SER A 101 14.69 11.26 -0.91
C SER A 101 15.18 9.85 -1.26
N ASP A 102 16.40 9.49 -0.86
CA ASP A 102 16.95 8.15 -1.10
C ASP A 102 16.20 7.08 -0.29
N ILE A 103 15.81 7.38 0.95
CA ILE A 103 14.96 6.49 1.76
C ILE A 103 13.60 6.33 1.09
N HIS A 104 12.99 7.40 0.59
CA HIS A 104 11.71 7.33 -0.13
C HIS A 104 11.80 6.40 -1.34
N LYS A 105 12.81 6.55 -2.17
CA LYS A 105 13.05 5.70 -3.35
C LYS A 105 13.27 4.25 -2.96
N SER A 106 14.15 3.98 -1.99
CA SER A 106 14.45 2.62 -1.55
C SER A 106 13.24 1.94 -0.93
N SER A 107 12.50 2.62 -0.06
CA SER A 107 11.30 2.08 0.58
C SER A 107 10.17 1.84 -0.43
N SER A 108 10.05 2.67 -1.47
CA SER A 108 9.06 2.46 -2.53
C SER A 108 9.34 1.18 -3.34
N ILE A 109 10.61 0.90 -3.65
CA ILE A 109 11.01 -0.34 -4.33
C ILE A 109 10.71 -1.56 -3.43
N ILE A 110 11.05 -1.48 -2.14
CA ILE A 110 10.75 -2.55 -1.17
C ILE A 110 9.23 -2.75 -1.06
N SER A 111 8.44 -1.68 -1.02
CA SER A 111 6.97 -1.75 -1.02
C SER A 111 6.43 -2.44 -2.26
N LEU A 112 7.02 -2.17 -3.44
CA LEU A 112 6.62 -2.82 -4.69
C LEU A 112 6.88 -4.33 -4.64
N ILE A 113 8.03 -4.76 -4.11
CA ILE A 113 8.34 -6.18 -3.93
C ILE A 113 7.32 -6.86 -3.02
N PHE A 114 7.04 -6.27 -1.85
CA PHE A 114 6.03 -6.80 -0.94
C PHE A 114 4.62 -6.77 -1.53
N LEU A 115 4.28 -5.76 -2.35
CA LEU A 115 3.00 -5.70 -3.06
C LEU A 115 2.84 -6.86 -4.03
N VAL A 116 3.85 -7.15 -4.83
CA VAL A 116 3.84 -8.29 -5.77
C VAL A 116 3.62 -9.60 -4.99
N LEU A 117 4.35 -9.82 -3.90
CA LEU A 117 4.17 -10.99 -3.03
C LEU A 117 2.77 -11.04 -2.41
N HIS A 118 2.24 -9.90 -1.95
CA HIS A 118 0.88 -9.80 -1.41
C HIS A 118 -0.18 -10.15 -2.45
N LEU A 119 -0.05 -9.61 -3.66
CA LEU A 119 -0.97 -9.93 -4.76
C LEU A 119 -0.87 -11.41 -5.13
N PHE A 120 0.33 -11.97 -5.17
CA PHE A 120 0.54 -13.40 -5.45
C PHE A 120 -0.14 -14.30 -4.41
N THR A 121 -0.09 -13.94 -3.14
CA THR A 121 -0.74 -14.71 -2.06
C THR A 121 -2.26 -14.51 -2.00
N THR A 122 -2.77 -13.39 -2.49
CA THR A 122 -4.19 -13.00 -2.40
C THR A 122 -4.96 -13.08 -3.71
N HIS A 123 -4.29 -13.35 -4.86
CA HIS A 123 -4.90 -13.34 -6.21
C HIS A 123 -6.19 -14.17 -6.31
N LYS A 124 -6.25 -15.36 -5.70
CA LYS A 124 -7.45 -16.21 -5.72
C LYS A 124 -8.66 -15.55 -5.05
N LYS A 125 -8.44 -14.72 -4.03
CA LYS A 125 -9.51 -13.95 -3.38
C LYS A 125 -9.97 -12.80 -4.26
N LEU A 126 -9.03 -12.11 -4.90
CA LEU A 126 -9.31 -11.02 -5.81
C LEU A 126 -10.12 -11.51 -7.02
N ILE A 127 -9.66 -12.56 -7.69
CA ILE A 127 -10.35 -13.15 -8.86
C ILE A 127 -11.78 -13.61 -8.49
N ARG A 128 -11.95 -14.30 -7.36
CA ARG A 128 -13.29 -14.70 -6.88
C ARG A 128 -14.18 -13.51 -6.59
N GLY A 129 -13.59 -12.42 -6.13
CA GLY A 129 -14.29 -11.18 -5.90
C GLY A 129 -14.75 -10.52 -7.19
N LEU A 130 -13.88 -10.45 -8.20
CA LEU A 130 -14.20 -9.90 -9.53
C LEU A 130 -15.33 -10.68 -10.21
N LYS A 131 -15.30 -12.01 -10.17
CA LYS A 131 -16.37 -12.88 -10.72
C LYS A 131 -17.74 -12.65 -10.07
N LYS A 132 -17.82 -12.04 -8.89
CA LYS A 132 -19.08 -11.71 -8.21
C LYS A 132 -19.57 -10.28 -8.47
N LEU A 133 -18.82 -9.51 -9.24
CA LEU A 133 -19.23 -8.17 -9.70
C LEU A 133 -20.08 -8.25 -10.99
N ASN A 134 -19.81 -9.26 -11.80
CA ASN A 134 -20.61 -9.63 -12.97
C ASN A 134 -21.75 -10.57 -12.54
#